data_965604f63325f50ec8177f6f487bb65f
#
_entry.id   965604f63325f50ec8177f6f487bb65f
#
_cell.length_a   1.000
_cell.length_b   1.000
_cell.length_c   1.000
_cell.angle_alpha   90.00
_cell.angle_beta   90.00
_cell.angle_gamma   90.00
#
_symmetry.space_group_name_H-M   'P 1'
#
loop_
_entity.id
_entity.type
_entity.pdbx_description
1 polymer ?
#
loop_
_entity_poly.entity_id
_entity_poly.type
_entity_poly.pdbx_seq_one_letter_code
_entity_poly.pdbx_strand_id
1 'polypeptide(L)'
;MNNDQTSVDVVIPSYRPDEKFSRLVKKLQEQEYPIGTIFVINTKAGRFPKEVEQMEKVKVYHIERREFDHGATRDMGMQMSKAEIVVFMTQDAVPADEYVIGNLVKVLEEDEMTGVAYARQLAASDCNYIEKYTRKFNYPENSRIKSKEDLQEMGIKTFFCSNVCAAYKRNIYEKAGGFCKKTIFNEDMILAGHMINAGYKVAYVAEARVIHSHNYTGMQQFHRNFDMAVSQAEHPEVFDGIKSENEGIKLVKQTAAHLVKQRKIYMVPKLVYQSGCKYIGYRMGKMYKKLPDKVVKWCSMSPGYWEK
;
A
#
# COMPACT_ATOMS: atom_id res chain seq x y z
N MET A 1 5.35 -36.06 -7.89
CA MET A 1 4.50 -34.85 -8.04
C MET A 1 5.47 -33.77 -8.46
N ASN A 2 5.44 -33.36 -9.71
CA ASN A 2 6.31 -32.29 -10.22
C ASN A 2 5.92 -30.97 -9.56
N ASN A 3 6.80 -30.43 -8.73
CA ASN A 3 6.65 -29.13 -8.11
C ASN A 3 7.24 -28.04 -9.02
N ASP A 4 6.64 -27.83 -10.19
CA ASP A 4 7.00 -26.69 -11.07
C ASP A 4 6.22 -25.40 -10.70
N GLN A 5 5.52 -25.41 -9.58
CA GLN A 5 4.72 -24.25 -9.17
C GLN A 5 5.54 -23.34 -8.25
N THR A 6 5.65 -22.06 -8.62
CA THR A 6 6.37 -21.03 -7.85
C THR A 6 5.83 -20.94 -6.42
N SER A 7 6.70 -21.02 -5.44
CA SER A 7 6.32 -20.97 -4.03
C SER A 7 5.90 -19.56 -3.60
N VAL A 8 4.79 -19.47 -2.85
CA VAL A 8 4.20 -18.21 -2.39
C VAL A 8 3.93 -18.22 -0.89
N ASP A 9 4.41 -17.21 -0.19
CA ASP A 9 4.04 -16.92 1.19
C ASP A 9 3.36 -15.55 1.28
N VAL A 10 2.56 -15.33 2.33
CA VAL A 10 1.89 -14.05 2.59
C VAL A 10 2.38 -13.45 3.90
N VAL A 11 2.62 -12.14 3.93
CA VAL A 11 3.05 -11.40 5.13
C VAL A 11 2.04 -10.30 5.44
N ILE A 12 1.53 -10.29 6.66
CA ILE A 12 0.50 -9.34 7.12
C ILE A 12 0.96 -8.69 8.43
N PRO A 13 1.46 -7.45 8.39
CA PRO A 13 1.59 -6.65 9.61
C PRO A 13 0.20 -6.35 10.19
N SER A 14 0.01 -6.56 11.51
CA SER A 14 -1.27 -6.29 12.17
C SER A 14 -1.12 -5.47 13.44
N TYR A 15 -2.13 -4.66 13.73
CA TYR A 15 -2.26 -3.85 14.94
C TYR A 15 -3.72 -3.72 15.32
N ARG A 16 -4.10 -4.19 16.52
CA ARG A 16 -5.51 -4.24 16.97
C ARG A 16 -6.42 -4.85 15.89
N PRO A 17 -6.15 -6.08 15.46
CA PRO A 17 -6.92 -6.74 14.40
C PRO A 17 -8.40 -6.84 14.79
N ASP A 18 -9.28 -6.64 13.81
CA ASP A 18 -10.73 -6.71 13.91
C ASP A 18 -11.33 -7.88 13.10
N GLU A 19 -12.63 -7.94 12.94
CA GLU A 19 -13.33 -8.97 12.17
C GLU A 19 -12.90 -9.00 10.67
N LYS A 20 -12.49 -7.86 10.12
CA LYS A 20 -11.99 -7.80 8.73
C LYS A 20 -10.72 -8.61 8.59
N PHE A 21 -9.84 -8.56 9.60
CA PHE A 21 -8.62 -9.32 9.62
C PHE A 21 -8.88 -10.84 9.64
N SER A 22 -9.78 -11.32 10.51
CA SER A 22 -10.15 -12.75 10.53
C SER A 22 -10.75 -13.19 9.17
N ARG A 23 -11.56 -12.33 8.55
CA ARG A 23 -12.11 -12.56 7.21
C ARG A 23 -11.02 -12.58 6.13
N LEU A 24 -10.04 -11.69 6.21
CA LEU A 24 -8.89 -11.69 5.30
C LEU A 24 -8.17 -13.04 5.35
N VAL A 25 -7.80 -13.52 6.54
CA VAL A 25 -7.06 -14.78 6.68
C VAL A 25 -7.85 -15.96 6.14
N LYS A 26 -9.16 -16.03 6.42
CA LYS A 26 -10.06 -17.06 5.84
C LYS A 26 -10.04 -17.01 4.30
N LYS A 27 -10.17 -15.82 3.71
CA LYS A 27 -10.16 -15.63 2.25
C LYS A 27 -8.80 -15.97 1.62
N LEU A 28 -7.71 -15.86 2.35
CA LEU A 28 -6.41 -16.32 1.89
C LEU A 28 -6.30 -17.85 1.86
N GLN A 29 -6.92 -18.54 2.80
CA GLN A 29 -7.00 -20.01 2.79
C GLN A 29 -7.89 -20.57 1.66
N GLU A 30 -8.82 -19.75 1.14
CA GLU A 30 -9.71 -20.08 0.03
C GLU A 30 -9.11 -19.74 -1.35
N GLN A 31 -7.86 -19.24 -1.44
CA GLN A 31 -7.24 -18.93 -2.73
C GLN A 31 -6.96 -20.19 -3.53
N GLU A 32 -7.24 -20.13 -4.85
CA GLU A 32 -6.97 -21.25 -5.77
C GLU A 32 -5.47 -21.51 -5.91
N TYR A 33 -4.67 -20.44 -5.98
CA TYR A 33 -3.22 -20.56 -5.98
C TYR A 33 -2.72 -20.91 -4.57
N PRO A 34 -1.96 -22.00 -4.39
CA PRO A 34 -1.57 -22.50 -3.07
C PRO A 34 -0.62 -21.53 -2.35
N ILE A 35 -1.01 -21.13 -1.14
CA ILE A 35 -0.17 -20.36 -0.23
C ILE A 35 0.56 -21.35 0.70
N GLY A 36 1.87 -21.18 0.85
CA GLY A 36 2.71 -21.97 1.74
C GLY A 36 2.47 -21.60 3.20
N THR A 37 2.87 -20.39 3.59
CA THR A 37 2.70 -19.87 4.96
C THR A 37 2.13 -18.44 4.94
N ILE A 38 1.23 -18.16 5.87
CA ILE A 38 0.73 -16.81 6.16
C ILE A 38 1.42 -16.32 7.44
N PHE A 39 2.41 -15.44 7.30
CA PHE A 39 3.11 -14.81 8.40
C PHE A 39 2.35 -13.58 8.89
N VAL A 40 1.86 -13.61 10.12
CA VAL A 40 1.22 -12.47 10.76
C VAL A 40 2.20 -11.85 11.75
N ILE A 41 2.61 -10.61 11.53
CA ILE A 41 3.48 -9.87 12.44
C ILE A 41 2.62 -8.90 13.22
N ASN A 42 2.18 -9.32 14.41
CA ASN A 42 1.26 -8.56 15.24
C ASN A 42 1.98 -7.63 16.22
N THR A 43 1.74 -6.34 16.08
CA THR A 43 2.16 -5.35 17.09
C THR A 43 1.24 -5.46 18.31
N LYS A 44 1.80 -5.77 19.47
CA LYS A 44 1.03 -5.96 20.71
C LYS A 44 0.23 -4.72 21.08
N ALA A 45 -1.09 -4.86 21.10
CA ALA A 45 -2.03 -3.84 21.53
C ALA A 45 -3.43 -4.43 21.75
N GLY A 46 -3.68 -4.96 22.93
CA GLY A 46 -4.93 -5.63 23.25
C GLY A 46 -4.94 -7.12 22.87
N ARG A 47 -6.14 -7.68 22.72
CA ARG A 47 -6.34 -9.11 22.47
C ARG A 47 -6.21 -9.42 20.97
N PHE A 48 -5.42 -10.43 20.65
CA PHE A 48 -5.35 -11.01 19.30
C PHE A 48 -6.41 -12.09 19.11
N PRO A 49 -7.03 -12.26 17.93
CA PRO A 49 -8.03 -13.29 17.64
C PRO A 49 -7.42 -14.69 17.73
N LYS A 50 -7.79 -15.47 18.76
CA LYS A 50 -7.24 -16.83 18.97
C LYS A 50 -7.59 -17.79 17.84
N GLU A 51 -8.73 -17.61 17.18
CA GLU A 51 -9.14 -18.40 16.04
C GLU A 51 -8.16 -18.29 14.87
N VAL A 52 -7.52 -17.14 14.69
CA VAL A 52 -6.53 -16.93 13.62
C VAL A 52 -5.22 -17.66 13.94
N GLU A 53 -4.79 -17.70 15.20
CA GLU A 53 -3.58 -18.43 15.62
C GLU A 53 -3.69 -19.95 15.37
N GLN A 54 -4.92 -20.47 15.36
CA GLN A 54 -5.19 -21.90 15.17
C GLN A 54 -5.46 -22.28 13.71
N MET A 55 -5.49 -21.30 12.78
CA MET A 55 -5.72 -21.56 11.38
C MET A 55 -4.53 -22.28 10.75
N GLU A 56 -4.80 -23.20 9.84
CA GLU A 56 -3.77 -23.91 9.09
C GLU A 56 -2.87 -22.94 8.32
N LYS A 57 -1.57 -23.24 8.24
CA LYS A 57 -0.55 -22.42 7.55
C LYS A 57 -0.33 -21.01 8.10
N VAL A 58 -0.98 -20.62 9.20
CA VAL A 58 -0.79 -19.33 9.86
C VAL A 58 0.31 -19.42 10.91
N LYS A 59 1.27 -18.49 10.87
CA LYS A 59 2.31 -18.30 11.89
C LYS A 59 2.25 -16.88 12.41
N VAL A 60 1.98 -16.73 13.71
CA VAL A 60 1.83 -15.42 14.36
C VAL A 60 3.09 -15.09 15.15
N TYR A 61 3.63 -13.89 14.94
CA TYR A 61 4.76 -13.33 15.67
C TYR A 61 4.33 -12.02 16.31
N HIS A 62 4.58 -11.87 17.61
CA HIS A 62 4.23 -10.68 18.36
C HIS A 62 5.46 -9.80 18.57
N ILE A 63 5.36 -8.52 18.18
CA ILE A 63 6.39 -7.51 18.40
C ILE A 63 5.87 -6.39 19.32
N GLU A 64 6.78 -5.72 20.01
CA GLU A 64 6.42 -4.55 20.82
C GLU A 64 6.15 -3.32 19.92
N ARG A 65 5.35 -2.36 20.40
CA ARG A 65 5.01 -1.15 19.62
C ARG A 65 6.25 -0.35 19.19
N ARG A 66 7.31 -0.32 20.03
CA ARG A 66 8.58 0.36 19.72
C ARG A 66 9.38 -0.31 18.61
N GLU A 67 9.12 -1.59 18.33
CA GLU A 67 9.81 -2.37 17.29
C GLU A 67 9.14 -2.22 15.94
N PHE A 68 7.88 -1.75 15.92
CA PHE A 68 7.14 -1.57 14.67
C PHE A 68 7.73 -0.44 13.83
N ASP A 69 7.95 -0.74 12.57
CA ASP A 69 8.25 0.20 11.49
C ASP A 69 7.65 -0.35 10.20
N HIS A 70 7.17 0.52 9.31
CA HIS A 70 6.47 0.09 8.11
C HIS A 70 7.34 -0.76 7.18
N GLY A 71 8.57 -0.35 6.94
CA GLY A 71 9.50 -1.08 6.10
C GLY A 71 10.17 -2.25 6.83
N ALA A 72 10.74 -1.99 8.03
CA ALA A 72 11.46 -3.02 8.78
C ALA A 72 10.59 -4.21 9.18
N THR A 73 9.31 -3.99 9.55
CA THR A 73 8.39 -5.09 9.89
C THR A 73 8.07 -5.97 8.67
N ARG A 74 7.92 -5.37 7.49
CA ARG A 74 7.72 -6.12 6.25
C ARG A 74 9.00 -6.85 5.82
N ASP A 75 10.16 -6.20 5.94
CA ASP A 75 11.45 -6.84 5.67
C ASP A 75 11.67 -8.05 6.59
N MET A 76 11.34 -7.94 7.88
CA MET A 76 11.33 -9.09 8.80
C MET A 76 10.48 -10.24 8.26
N GLY A 77 9.28 -9.96 7.76
CA GLY A 77 8.42 -10.99 7.14
C GLY A 77 9.03 -11.58 5.87
N MET A 78 9.68 -10.79 5.03
CA MET A 78 10.44 -11.29 3.88
C MET A 78 11.54 -12.27 4.32
N GLN A 79 12.28 -11.95 5.38
CA GLN A 79 13.35 -12.79 5.89
C GLN A 79 12.85 -14.09 6.54
N MET A 80 11.65 -14.07 7.13
CA MET A 80 11.01 -15.27 7.70
C MET A 80 10.55 -16.26 6.63
N SER A 81 10.13 -15.77 5.49
CA SER A 81 9.72 -16.57 4.35
C SER A 81 10.94 -17.14 3.61
N LYS A 82 10.76 -18.26 2.92
CA LYS A 82 11.73 -18.83 1.95
C LYS A 82 11.11 -18.96 0.57
N ALA A 83 9.88 -18.51 0.39
CA ALA A 83 9.19 -18.58 -0.88
C ALA A 83 9.85 -17.68 -1.95
N GLU A 84 9.72 -18.04 -3.20
CA GLU A 84 10.21 -17.28 -4.36
C GLU A 84 9.46 -15.98 -4.55
N ILE A 85 8.15 -15.99 -4.21
CA ILE A 85 7.28 -14.82 -4.23
C ILE A 85 6.73 -14.61 -2.82
N VAL A 86 6.78 -13.36 -2.33
CA VAL A 86 6.17 -12.96 -1.06
C VAL A 86 5.12 -11.89 -1.31
N VAL A 87 3.89 -12.15 -0.86
CA VAL A 87 2.77 -11.23 -0.96
C VAL A 87 2.63 -10.46 0.34
N PHE A 88 2.76 -9.14 0.29
CA PHE A 88 2.45 -8.28 1.44
C PHE A 88 1.01 -7.79 1.35
N MET A 89 0.31 -7.83 2.49
CA MET A 89 -1.05 -7.32 2.61
C MET A 89 -1.22 -6.47 3.87
N THR A 90 -2.11 -5.48 3.82
CA THR A 90 -2.59 -4.82 5.04
C THR A 90 -3.72 -5.64 5.67
N GLN A 91 -3.85 -5.57 6.99
CA GLN A 91 -4.80 -6.40 7.77
C GLN A 91 -6.28 -6.23 7.40
N ASP A 92 -6.62 -5.21 6.63
CA ASP A 92 -7.98 -4.83 6.25
C ASP A 92 -8.26 -4.91 4.73
N ALA A 93 -7.32 -5.50 3.98
CA ALA A 93 -7.42 -5.73 2.53
C ALA A 93 -7.96 -7.14 2.25
N VAL A 94 -9.27 -7.28 2.11
CA VAL A 94 -9.91 -8.59 1.91
C VAL A 94 -9.95 -8.97 0.43
N PRO A 95 -9.41 -10.15 0.02
CA PRO A 95 -9.57 -10.66 -1.35
C PRO A 95 -11.04 -10.64 -1.80
N ALA A 96 -11.30 -10.13 -3.00
CA ALA A 96 -12.65 -10.07 -3.55
C ALA A 96 -13.13 -11.43 -4.07
N ASP A 97 -12.17 -12.28 -4.47
CA ASP A 97 -12.39 -13.64 -5.00
C ASP A 97 -11.17 -14.54 -4.69
N GLU A 98 -11.22 -15.78 -5.16
CA GLU A 98 -10.19 -16.81 -4.99
C GLU A 98 -9.00 -16.70 -5.93
N TYR A 99 -8.97 -15.75 -6.85
CA TYR A 99 -7.97 -15.64 -7.92
C TYR A 99 -6.89 -14.57 -7.67
N VAL A 100 -6.96 -13.83 -6.57
CA VAL A 100 -6.08 -12.66 -6.30
C VAL A 100 -4.61 -13.05 -6.34
N ILE A 101 -4.24 -14.11 -5.65
CA ILE A 101 -2.84 -14.57 -5.60
C ILE A 101 -2.37 -15.09 -6.95
N GLY A 102 -3.17 -15.93 -7.60
CA GLY A 102 -2.84 -16.48 -8.92
C GLY A 102 -2.66 -15.39 -9.99
N ASN A 103 -3.52 -14.37 -9.99
CA ASN A 103 -3.41 -13.24 -10.93
C ASN A 103 -2.13 -12.41 -10.72
N LEU A 104 -1.67 -12.22 -9.47
CA LEU A 104 -0.41 -11.53 -9.18
C LEU A 104 0.80 -12.36 -9.60
N VAL A 105 0.80 -13.64 -9.27
CA VAL A 105 1.88 -14.58 -9.59
C VAL A 105 2.06 -14.69 -11.09
N LYS A 106 0.98 -14.90 -11.84
CA LYS A 106 0.99 -15.02 -13.29
C LYS A 106 1.76 -13.87 -13.97
N VAL A 107 1.47 -12.62 -13.61
CA VAL A 107 2.14 -11.45 -14.20
C VAL A 107 3.63 -11.40 -13.86
N LEU A 108 4.00 -11.88 -12.66
CA LEU A 108 5.40 -11.98 -12.27
C LEU A 108 6.13 -13.09 -13.05
N GLU A 109 5.48 -14.22 -13.33
CA GLU A 109 6.07 -15.33 -14.09
C GLU A 109 6.21 -15.01 -15.59
N GLU A 110 5.28 -14.23 -16.17
CA GLU A 110 5.28 -13.87 -17.59
C GLU A 110 6.43 -12.93 -17.99
N ASP A 111 7.02 -12.17 -17.05
CA ASP A 111 8.11 -11.23 -17.33
C ASP A 111 9.16 -11.26 -16.21
N GLU A 112 10.35 -11.75 -16.53
CA GLU A 112 11.47 -11.85 -15.58
C GLU A 112 11.91 -10.50 -15.01
N MET A 113 11.70 -9.40 -15.74
CA MET A 113 12.06 -8.05 -15.31
C MET A 113 11.00 -7.41 -14.39
N THR A 114 9.80 -7.96 -14.29
CA THR A 114 8.78 -7.48 -13.36
C THR A 114 9.11 -7.95 -11.95
N GLY A 115 9.49 -7.01 -11.07
CA GLY A 115 9.91 -7.29 -9.69
C GLY A 115 8.77 -7.28 -8.69
N VAL A 116 7.71 -6.54 -8.97
CA VAL A 116 6.53 -6.42 -8.10
C VAL A 116 5.24 -6.28 -8.91
N ALA A 117 4.19 -6.96 -8.45
CA ALA A 117 2.83 -6.86 -8.97
C ALA A 117 1.86 -6.49 -7.84
N TYR A 118 1.04 -5.42 -8.01
CA TYR A 118 0.10 -5.00 -6.98
C TYR A 118 -1.35 -5.00 -7.46
N ALA A 119 -2.25 -5.29 -6.53
CA ALA A 119 -3.65 -5.52 -6.76
C ALA A 119 -4.48 -4.24 -6.91
N ARG A 120 -5.61 -4.36 -7.61
CA ARG A 120 -6.68 -3.37 -7.68
C ARG A 120 -7.43 -3.28 -6.35
N GLN A 121 -7.55 -2.07 -5.82
CA GLN A 121 -8.33 -1.82 -4.61
C GLN A 121 -9.76 -1.39 -4.97
N LEU A 122 -10.73 -2.19 -4.56
CA LEU A 122 -12.14 -1.89 -4.68
C LEU A 122 -12.66 -1.20 -3.42
N ALA A 123 -13.60 -0.27 -3.58
CA ALA A 123 -14.25 0.38 -2.46
C ALA A 123 -15.19 -0.59 -1.72
N ALA A 124 -15.12 -0.62 -0.39
CA ALA A 124 -16.08 -1.35 0.43
C ALA A 124 -17.51 -0.80 0.28
N SER A 125 -18.52 -1.58 0.66
CA SER A 125 -19.94 -1.22 0.52
C SER A 125 -20.32 0.05 1.30
N ASP A 126 -19.71 0.24 2.47
CA ASP A 126 -19.88 1.39 3.38
C ASP A 126 -19.05 2.62 2.99
N CYS A 127 -18.28 2.53 1.92
CA CYS A 127 -17.41 3.61 1.46
C CYS A 127 -18.21 4.81 0.98
N ASN A 128 -17.80 6.04 1.39
CA ASN A 128 -18.42 7.25 0.93
C ASN A 128 -18.23 7.51 -0.58
N TYR A 129 -19.11 8.31 -1.17
CA TYR A 129 -19.19 8.49 -2.61
C TYR A 129 -17.92 9.10 -3.24
N ILE A 130 -17.28 10.07 -2.56
CA ILE A 130 -16.02 10.70 -3.03
C ILE A 130 -14.90 9.66 -3.04
N GLU A 131 -14.80 8.84 -1.98
CA GLU A 131 -13.77 7.81 -1.89
C GLU A 131 -14.00 6.69 -2.93
N LYS A 132 -15.26 6.30 -3.18
CA LYS A 132 -15.59 5.34 -4.27
C LYS A 132 -15.04 5.81 -5.61
N TYR A 133 -15.24 7.11 -5.93
CA TYR A 133 -14.71 7.69 -7.16
C TYR A 133 -13.17 7.76 -7.14
N THR A 134 -12.57 8.13 -6.01
CA THR A 134 -11.12 8.18 -5.84
C THR A 134 -10.48 6.81 -6.07
N ARG A 135 -11.08 5.74 -5.54
CA ARG A 135 -10.62 4.36 -5.79
C ARG A 135 -10.69 4.01 -7.29
N LYS A 136 -11.83 4.27 -7.93
CA LYS A 136 -11.98 4.02 -9.37
C LYS A 136 -10.95 4.80 -10.21
N PHE A 137 -10.64 6.04 -9.83
CA PHE A 137 -9.65 6.86 -10.51
C PHE A 137 -8.22 6.33 -10.35
N ASN A 138 -7.85 5.93 -9.12
CA ASN A 138 -6.49 5.46 -8.82
C ASN A 138 -6.22 4.01 -9.23
N TYR A 139 -7.28 3.21 -9.31
CA TYR A 139 -7.25 1.78 -9.64
C TYR A 139 -8.18 1.48 -10.82
N PRO A 140 -7.78 1.83 -12.06
CA PRO A 140 -8.58 1.64 -13.27
C PRO A 140 -8.83 0.15 -13.57
N GLU A 141 -9.66 -0.11 -14.57
CA GLU A 141 -10.07 -1.48 -14.96
C GLU A 141 -9.05 -2.21 -15.83
N ASN A 142 -8.05 -1.49 -16.33
CA ASN A 142 -7.02 -2.04 -17.19
C ASN A 142 -5.69 -2.17 -16.45
N SER A 143 -5.09 -3.33 -16.53
CA SER A 143 -3.75 -3.62 -16.03
C SER A 143 -2.68 -2.82 -16.79
N ARG A 144 -1.55 -2.53 -16.13
CA ARG A 144 -0.43 -1.82 -16.75
C ARG A 144 0.89 -2.25 -16.12
N ILE A 145 1.87 -2.58 -16.94
CA ILE A 145 3.26 -2.73 -16.52
C ILE A 145 3.95 -1.39 -16.73
N LYS A 146 4.71 -0.95 -15.74
CA LYS A 146 5.41 0.34 -15.70
C LYS A 146 6.90 0.11 -15.63
N SER A 147 7.65 0.94 -16.36
CA SER A 147 9.09 0.91 -16.46
C SER A 147 9.67 2.32 -16.38
N LYS A 148 10.98 2.46 -16.51
CA LYS A 148 11.67 3.76 -16.48
C LYS A 148 11.23 4.70 -17.63
N GLU A 149 10.84 4.12 -18.76
CA GLU A 149 10.37 4.85 -19.95
C GLU A 149 9.05 5.58 -19.67
N ASP A 150 8.24 5.10 -18.72
CA ASP A 150 6.97 5.74 -18.33
C ASP A 150 7.14 7.01 -17.48
N LEU A 151 8.35 7.33 -16.99
CA LEU A 151 8.57 8.46 -16.09
C LEU A 151 8.17 9.80 -16.71
N GLN A 152 8.41 9.98 -18.00
CA GLN A 152 8.09 11.22 -18.71
C GLN A 152 6.57 11.44 -18.80
N GLU A 153 5.81 10.37 -19.04
CA GLU A 153 4.34 10.41 -19.15
C GLU A 153 3.64 10.41 -17.79
N MET A 154 4.05 9.50 -16.90
CA MET A 154 3.33 9.20 -15.67
C MET A 154 3.88 9.91 -14.43
N GLY A 155 5.09 10.48 -14.50
CA GLY A 155 5.74 11.12 -13.36
C GLY A 155 5.78 10.18 -12.15
N ILE A 156 5.38 10.67 -10.98
CA ILE A 156 5.41 9.91 -9.72
C ILE A 156 4.57 8.62 -9.74
N LYS A 157 3.58 8.51 -10.63
CA LYS A 157 2.76 7.29 -10.76
C LYS A 157 3.54 6.11 -11.31
N THR A 158 4.68 6.34 -11.97
CA THR A 158 5.58 5.27 -12.41
C THR A 158 6.05 4.44 -11.23
N PHE A 159 6.36 5.09 -10.09
CA PHE A 159 6.80 4.45 -8.85
C PHE A 159 5.65 3.95 -7.98
N PHE A 160 4.40 4.26 -8.34
CA PHE A 160 3.27 3.86 -7.49
C PHE A 160 3.17 2.35 -7.39
N CYS A 161 3.26 1.86 -6.17
CA CYS A 161 3.01 0.50 -5.75
C CYS A 161 2.17 0.55 -4.47
N SER A 162 1.55 -0.55 -4.05
CA SER A 162 0.76 -0.54 -2.83
C SER A 162 0.79 -1.87 -2.10
N ASN A 163 1.46 -1.89 -0.94
CA ASN A 163 1.47 -3.01 0.00
C ASN A 163 0.11 -3.29 0.67
N VAL A 164 -0.94 -2.64 0.23
CA VAL A 164 -2.31 -3.08 0.54
C VAL A 164 -2.51 -4.52 0.06
N CYS A 165 -2.00 -4.85 -1.14
CA CYS A 165 -1.81 -6.20 -1.63
C CYS A 165 -0.79 -6.15 -2.78
N ALA A 166 0.43 -6.62 -2.55
CA ALA A 166 1.50 -6.63 -3.55
C ALA A 166 2.40 -7.85 -3.41
N ALA A 167 2.66 -8.53 -4.52
CA ALA A 167 3.52 -9.68 -4.65
C ALA A 167 4.91 -9.26 -5.16
N TYR A 168 5.97 -9.70 -4.51
CA TYR A 168 7.35 -9.36 -4.85
C TYR A 168 8.12 -10.62 -5.19
N LYS A 169 8.88 -10.63 -6.31
CA LYS A 169 9.93 -11.63 -6.55
C LYS A 169 11.05 -11.41 -5.55
N ARG A 170 11.38 -12.43 -4.75
CA ARG A 170 12.44 -12.36 -3.73
C ARG A 170 13.78 -11.92 -4.30
N ASN A 171 14.22 -12.54 -5.40
CA ASN A 171 15.52 -12.26 -6.02
C ASN A 171 15.66 -10.79 -6.47
N ILE A 172 14.58 -10.17 -6.96
CA ILE A 172 14.57 -8.76 -7.37
C ILE A 172 14.43 -7.85 -6.15
N TYR A 173 13.61 -8.23 -5.16
CA TYR A 173 13.49 -7.54 -3.88
C TYR A 173 14.86 -7.38 -3.21
N GLU A 174 15.64 -8.46 -3.12
CA GLU A 174 16.96 -8.48 -2.51
C GLU A 174 17.97 -7.63 -3.32
N LYS A 175 17.99 -7.76 -4.64
CA LYS A 175 18.84 -6.95 -5.53
C LYS A 175 18.51 -5.45 -5.49
N ALA A 176 17.25 -5.08 -5.27
CA ALA A 176 16.82 -3.70 -5.12
C ALA A 176 17.05 -3.12 -3.71
N GLY A 177 17.61 -3.91 -2.78
CA GLY A 177 17.96 -3.49 -1.42
C GLY A 177 16.86 -3.67 -0.39
N GLY A 178 15.70 -4.23 -0.76
CA GLY A 178 14.57 -4.47 0.13
C GLY A 178 13.85 -3.20 0.59
N PHE A 179 12.91 -3.34 1.52
CA PHE A 179 12.24 -2.17 2.10
C PHE A 179 13.19 -1.34 2.94
N CYS A 180 13.08 -0.01 2.79
CA CYS A 180 13.83 0.92 3.63
C CYS A 180 13.45 0.73 5.11
N LYS A 181 14.46 0.71 5.97
CA LYS A 181 14.29 0.66 7.41
C LYS A 181 14.15 2.10 7.92
N LYS A 182 13.23 2.32 8.85
CA LYS A 182 12.95 3.62 9.42
C LYS A 182 12.32 4.60 8.41
N THR A 183 11.11 4.27 7.98
CA THR A 183 10.27 5.18 7.19
C THR A 183 8.90 5.34 7.83
N ILE A 184 8.37 6.58 7.76
CA ILE A 184 7.04 6.88 8.28
C ILE A 184 5.93 6.43 7.31
N PHE A 185 6.24 6.37 6.00
CA PHE A 185 5.30 6.07 4.93
C PHE A 185 6.02 5.68 3.63
N ASN A 186 5.29 5.21 2.59
CA ASN A 186 5.77 4.98 1.22
C ASN A 186 6.88 3.93 1.05
N GLU A 187 7.09 3.01 1.98
CA GLU A 187 8.09 1.95 1.84
C GLU A 187 7.94 1.18 0.52
N ASP A 188 6.69 1.00 0.06
CA ASP A 188 6.34 0.35 -1.19
C ASP A 188 6.75 1.18 -2.42
N MET A 189 6.45 2.49 -2.41
CA MET A 189 6.84 3.38 -3.50
C MET A 189 8.34 3.62 -3.56
N ILE A 190 9.02 3.67 -2.41
CA ILE A 190 10.48 3.82 -2.34
C ILE A 190 11.15 2.61 -3.00
N LEU A 191 10.76 1.40 -2.61
CA LEU A 191 11.29 0.18 -3.18
C LEU A 191 10.95 0.05 -4.68
N ALA A 192 9.71 0.37 -5.08
CA ALA A 192 9.31 0.39 -6.48
C ALA A 192 10.15 1.40 -7.28
N GLY A 193 10.47 2.55 -6.71
CA GLY A 193 11.37 3.53 -7.31
C GLY A 193 12.80 3.00 -7.50
N HIS A 194 13.34 2.31 -6.50
CA HIS A 194 14.64 1.64 -6.61
C HIS A 194 14.61 0.58 -7.71
N MET A 195 13.56 -0.26 -7.78
CA MET A 195 13.39 -1.26 -8.84
C MET A 195 13.36 -0.62 -10.23
N ILE A 196 12.53 0.42 -10.44
CA ILE A 196 12.42 1.14 -11.72
C ILE A 196 13.77 1.77 -12.11
N ASN A 197 14.47 2.40 -11.16
CA ASN A 197 15.77 3.02 -11.42
C ASN A 197 16.85 1.97 -11.75
N ALA A 198 16.74 0.77 -11.22
CA ALA A 198 17.60 -0.39 -11.53
C ALA A 198 17.20 -1.11 -12.84
N GLY A 199 16.17 -0.64 -13.57
CA GLY A 199 15.72 -1.22 -14.84
C GLY A 199 14.67 -2.32 -14.72
N TYR A 200 14.18 -2.60 -13.51
CA TYR A 200 13.06 -3.51 -13.28
C TYR A 200 11.71 -2.82 -13.53
N LYS A 201 10.66 -3.63 -13.59
CA LYS A 201 9.29 -3.19 -13.87
C LYS A 201 8.37 -3.37 -12.66
N VAL A 202 7.32 -2.57 -12.61
CA VAL A 202 6.25 -2.59 -11.60
C VAL A 202 4.92 -2.82 -12.30
N ALA A 203 4.20 -3.89 -11.96
CA ALA A 203 2.93 -4.23 -12.58
C ALA A 203 1.74 -3.83 -11.69
N TYR A 204 0.79 -3.14 -12.26
CA TYR A 204 -0.58 -3.01 -11.75
C TYR A 204 -1.44 -4.09 -12.38
N VAL A 205 -2.12 -4.90 -11.56
CA VAL A 205 -2.94 -6.04 -11.99
C VAL A 205 -4.39 -5.79 -11.63
N ALA A 206 -5.20 -5.40 -12.62
CA ALA A 206 -6.59 -5.02 -12.42
C ALA A 206 -7.50 -6.24 -12.10
N GLU A 207 -7.08 -7.42 -12.50
CA GLU A 207 -7.75 -8.70 -12.27
C GLU A 207 -7.55 -9.20 -10.83
N ALA A 208 -6.42 -8.87 -10.19
CA ALA A 208 -6.18 -9.14 -8.77
C ALA A 208 -6.92 -8.09 -7.93
N ARG A 209 -8.03 -8.46 -7.31
CA ARG A 209 -8.95 -7.51 -6.67
C ARG A 209 -9.03 -7.71 -5.16
N VAL A 210 -8.83 -6.62 -4.40
CA VAL A 210 -9.04 -6.61 -2.95
C VAL A 210 -10.01 -5.51 -2.55
N ILE A 211 -10.85 -5.77 -1.56
CA ILE A 211 -11.77 -4.78 -0.99
C ILE A 211 -11.02 -4.04 0.11
N HIS A 212 -10.73 -2.76 -0.15
CA HIS A 212 -10.02 -1.90 0.80
C HIS A 212 -10.36 -0.44 0.57
N SER A 213 -10.88 0.23 1.58
CA SER A 213 -11.15 1.67 1.54
C SER A 213 -11.29 2.24 2.95
N HIS A 214 -11.05 3.55 3.07
CA HIS A 214 -11.16 4.28 4.33
C HIS A 214 -11.99 5.55 4.16
N ASN A 215 -12.90 5.80 5.08
CA ASN A 215 -13.70 7.02 5.14
C ASN A 215 -13.00 8.11 5.96
N TYR A 216 -11.79 8.53 5.53
CA TYR A 216 -11.02 9.52 6.26
C TYR A 216 -11.73 10.88 6.34
N THR A 217 -11.67 11.51 7.51
CA THR A 217 -12.04 12.91 7.72
C THR A 217 -11.02 13.84 7.06
N GLY A 218 -11.34 15.15 6.95
CA GLY A 218 -10.37 16.13 6.42
C GLY A 218 -9.07 16.16 7.23
N MET A 219 -9.16 16.13 8.57
CA MET A 219 -7.97 16.11 9.43
C MET A 219 -7.13 14.84 9.28
N GLN A 220 -7.76 13.69 9.19
CA GLN A 220 -7.04 12.43 8.91
C GLN A 220 -6.34 12.47 7.54
N GLN A 221 -6.98 13.08 6.53
CA GLN A 221 -6.34 13.32 5.22
C GLN A 221 -5.14 14.29 5.34
N PHE A 222 -5.24 15.33 6.17
CA PHE A 222 -4.13 16.24 6.46
C PHE A 222 -2.94 15.47 7.07
N HIS A 223 -3.15 14.75 8.16
CA HIS A 223 -2.08 14.02 8.86
C HIS A 223 -1.42 12.96 7.94
N ARG A 224 -2.23 12.20 7.20
CA ARG A 224 -1.72 11.20 6.26
C ARG A 224 -0.87 11.81 5.14
N ASN A 225 -1.31 12.94 4.57
CA ASN A 225 -0.57 13.61 3.51
C ASN A 225 0.68 14.32 4.04
N PHE A 226 0.68 14.74 5.31
CA PHE A 226 1.88 15.23 5.99
C PHE A 226 2.94 14.12 6.05
N ASP A 227 2.61 12.95 6.60
CA ASP A 227 3.53 11.81 6.72
C ASP A 227 4.04 11.33 5.34
N MET A 228 3.15 11.26 4.34
CA MET A 228 3.53 10.93 2.97
C MET A 228 4.55 11.92 2.40
N ALA A 229 4.37 13.21 2.63
CA ALA A 229 5.28 14.25 2.14
C ALA A 229 6.60 14.27 2.91
N VAL A 230 6.61 13.98 4.21
CA VAL A 230 7.82 13.76 5.01
C VAL A 230 8.63 12.63 4.40
N SER A 231 8.03 11.46 4.18
CA SER A 231 8.71 10.32 3.57
C SER A 231 9.31 10.66 2.20
N GLN A 232 8.58 11.39 1.36
CA GLN A 232 9.12 11.85 0.06
C GLN A 232 10.27 12.87 0.20
N ALA A 233 10.30 13.67 1.27
CA ALA A 233 11.38 14.62 1.52
C ALA A 233 12.63 13.94 2.13
N GLU A 234 12.45 12.77 2.76
CA GLU A 234 13.54 11.94 3.30
C GLU A 234 14.20 11.05 2.25
N HIS A 235 13.52 10.82 1.11
CA HIS A 235 13.99 9.97 0.01
C HIS A 235 14.10 10.74 -1.32
N PRO A 236 14.97 11.78 -1.39
CA PRO A 236 15.17 12.57 -2.61
C PRO A 236 15.71 11.72 -3.77
N GLU A 237 16.47 10.65 -3.50
CA GLU A 237 17.00 9.73 -4.51
C GLU A 237 15.91 9.06 -5.38
N VAL A 238 14.67 9.00 -4.85
CA VAL A 238 13.51 8.46 -5.57
C VAL A 238 12.62 9.59 -6.08
N PHE A 239 12.34 10.61 -5.26
CA PHE A 239 11.25 11.56 -5.50
C PHE A 239 11.69 12.94 -5.99
N ASP A 240 13.01 13.25 -6.02
CA ASP A 240 13.47 14.56 -6.44
C ASP A 240 13.27 14.78 -7.96
N GLY A 241 12.92 15.99 -8.33
CA GLY A 241 12.63 16.35 -9.73
C GLY A 241 11.29 15.84 -10.27
N ILE A 242 10.52 15.03 -9.53
CA ILE A 242 9.26 14.45 -9.99
C ILE A 242 8.07 15.24 -9.46
N LYS A 243 7.28 15.84 -10.37
CA LYS A 243 6.10 16.63 -10.03
C LYS A 243 4.93 15.71 -9.63
N SER A 244 4.49 15.78 -8.38
CA SER A 244 3.34 15.02 -7.87
C SER A 244 2.04 15.85 -7.80
N GLU A 245 2.12 17.18 -7.77
CA GLU A 245 0.97 18.08 -7.53
C GLU A 245 -0.06 18.05 -8.67
N ASN A 246 0.38 17.88 -9.92
CA ASN A 246 -0.51 17.86 -11.09
C ASN A 246 -1.55 16.73 -11.02
N GLU A 247 -1.17 15.56 -10.49
CA GLU A 247 -2.08 14.42 -10.35
C GLU A 247 -3.17 14.69 -9.30
N GLY A 248 -2.83 15.36 -8.20
CA GLY A 248 -3.80 15.77 -7.20
C GLY A 248 -4.84 16.75 -7.76
N ILE A 249 -4.41 17.76 -8.52
CA ILE A 249 -5.28 18.73 -9.18
C ILE A 249 -6.19 18.05 -10.21
N LYS A 250 -5.65 17.14 -11.01
CA LYS A 250 -6.41 16.36 -11.99
C LYS A 250 -7.51 15.54 -11.31
N LEU A 251 -7.18 14.84 -10.22
CA LEU A 251 -8.16 14.07 -9.45
C LEU A 251 -9.30 14.96 -8.92
N VAL A 252 -8.97 16.13 -8.32
CA VAL A 252 -9.99 17.05 -7.77
C VAL A 252 -10.92 17.55 -8.87
N LYS A 253 -10.38 18.01 -10.00
CA LYS A 253 -11.17 18.49 -11.15
C LYS A 253 -12.09 17.39 -11.70
N GLN A 254 -11.58 16.19 -11.88
CA GLN A 254 -12.39 15.07 -12.40
C GLN A 254 -13.43 14.60 -11.39
N THR A 255 -13.11 14.58 -10.09
CA THR A 255 -14.08 14.27 -9.03
C THR A 255 -15.20 15.30 -8.99
N ALA A 256 -14.88 16.59 -9.08
CA ALA A 256 -15.89 17.66 -9.12
C ALA A 256 -16.81 17.52 -10.34
N ALA A 257 -16.25 17.32 -11.54
CA ALA A 257 -17.02 17.09 -12.76
C ALA A 257 -17.93 15.86 -12.63
N HIS A 258 -17.43 14.76 -12.03
CA HIS A 258 -18.22 13.56 -11.77
C HIS A 258 -19.38 13.84 -10.82
N LEU A 259 -19.16 14.59 -9.71
CA LEU A 259 -20.21 14.96 -8.76
C LEU A 259 -21.31 15.79 -9.43
N VAL A 260 -20.95 16.75 -10.29
CA VAL A 260 -21.91 17.55 -11.07
C VAL A 260 -22.73 16.66 -12.00
N LYS A 261 -22.05 15.79 -12.78
CA LYS A 261 -22.72 14.84 -13.70
C LYS A 261 -23.71 13.92 -12.98
N GLN A 262 -23.38 13.51 -11.75
CA GLN A 262 -24.22 12.64 -10.91
C GLN A 262 -25.26 13.40 -10.07
N ARG A 263 -25.46 14.71 -10.32
CA ARG A 263 -26.39 15.59 -9.56
C ARG A 263 -26.09 15.64 -8.04
N LYS A 264 -24.81 15.43 -7.65
CA LYS A 264 -24.33 15.44 -6.25
C LYS A 264 -23.51 16.69 -5.94
N ILE A 265 -23.89 17.84 -6.53
CA ILE A 265 -23.17 19.12 -6.39
C ILE A 265 -23.01 19.56 -4.93
N TYR A 266 -23.96 19.19 -4.04
CA TYR A 266 -23.89 19.45 -2.60
C TYR A 266 -22.68 18.82 -1.91
N MET A 267 -21.99 17.85 -2.56
CA MET A 267 -20.76 17.23 -2.04
C MET A 267 -19.48 18.00 -2.45
N VAL A 268 -19.57 18.96 -3.36
CA VAL A 268 -18.40 19.73 -3.81
C VAL A 268 -17.73 20.51 -2.67
N PRO A 269 -18.45 21.18 -1.73
CA PRO A 269 -17.80 21.82 -0.58
C PRO A 269 -16.98 20.83 0.27
N LYS A 270 -17.48 19.60 0.49
CA LYS A 270 -16.75 18.55 1.20
C LYS A 270 -15.50 18.12 0.42
N LEU A 271 -15.58 17.97 -0.90
CA LEU A 271 -14.43 17.67 -1.75
C LEU A 271 -13.35 18.77 -1.65
N VAL A 272 -13.74 20.04 -1.73
CA VAL A 272 -12.81 21.18 -1.62
C VAL A 272 -12.14 21.20 -0.25
N TYR A 273 -12.91 21.05 0.84
CA TYR A 273 -12.38 20.99 2.19
C TYR A 273 -11.35 19.84 2.36
N GLN A 274 -11.71 18.61 1.95
CA GLN A 274 -10.81 17.46 2.06
C GLN A 274 -9.56 17.62 1.20
N SER A 275 -9.69 18.20 0.00
CA SER A 275 -8.57 18.46 -0.89
C SER A 275 -7.65 19.55 -0.35
N GLY A 276 -8.21 20.60 0.27
CA GLY A 276 -7.46 21.63 0.98
C GLY A 276 -6.65 21.04 2.15
N CYS A 277 -7.26 20.17 2.97
CA CYS A 277 -6.58 19.46 4.04
C CYS A 277 -5.40 18.62 3.52
N LYS A 278 -5.60 17.86 2.43
CA LYS A 278 -4.52 17.07 1.78
C LYS A 278 -3.38 17.96 1.32
N TYR A 279 -3.70 19.06 0.63
CA TYR A 279 -2.71 19.98 0.09
C TYR A 279 -1.89 20.65 1.19
N ILE A 280 -2.56 21.17 2.24
CA ILE A 280 -1.87 21.82 3.36
C ILE A 280 -0.98 20.82 4.09
N GLY A 281 -1.48 19.61 4.39
CA GLY A 281 -0.69 18.54 5.00
C GLY A 281 0.55 18.21 4.16
N TYR A 282 0.39 18.02 2.86
CA TYR A 282 1.48 17.76 1.95
C TYR A 282 2.53 18.88 1.93
N ARG A 283 2.11 20.15 1.83
CA ARG A 283 3.04 21.30 1.83
C ARG A 283 3.81 21.41 3.14
N MET A 284 3.13 21.22 4.29
CA MET A 284 3.78 21.22 5.60
C MET A 284 4.76 20.05 5.75
N GLY A 285 4.39 18.87 5.29
CA GLY A 285 5.28 17.69 5.30
C GLY A 285 6.55 17.89 4.47
N LYS A 286 6.46 18.51 3.29
CA LYS A 286 7.65 18.87 2.49
C LYS A 286 8.61 19.84 3.22
N MET A 287 8.09 20.60 4.16
CA MET A 287 8.88 21.59 4.94
C MET A 287 9.10 21.16 6.39
N TYR A 288 8.88 19.90 6.75
CA TYR A 288 8.87 19.44 8.13
C TYR A 288 10.14 19.81 8.93
N LYS A 289 11.33 19.79 8.28
CA LYS A 289 12.59 20.19 8.89
C LYS A 289 12.65 21.65 9.38
N LYS A 290 11.72 22.50 8.89
CA LYS A 290 11.59 23.91 9.29
C LYS A 290 10.56 24.12 10.40
N LEU A 291 9.84 23.06 10.79
CA LEU A 291 8.78 23.14 11.81
C LEU A 291 9.33 22.73 13.17
N PRO A 292 8.83 23.33 14.26
CA PRO A 292 9.15 22.87 15.61
C PRO A 292 8.68 21.42 15.83
N ASP A 293 9.42 20.62 16.61
CA ASP A 293 9.13 19.21 16.88
C ASP A 293 7.71 18.95 17.37
N LYS A 294 7.17 19.83 18.23
CA LYS A 294 5.78 19.72 18.71
C LYS A 294 4.77 19.84 17.56
N VAL A 295 5.05 20.70 16.59
CA VAL A 295 4.18 20.89 15.41
C VAL A 295 4.29 19.68 14.50
N VAL A 296 5.50 19.16 14.27
CA VAL A 296 5.73 17.95 13.48
C VAL A 296 4.94 16.76 14.07
N LYS A 297 5.07 16.51 15.36
CA LYS A 297 4.33 15.44 16.07
C LYS A 297 2.80 15.62 15.96
N TRP A 298 2.32 16.85 16.08
CA TRP A 298 0.89 17.15 15.94
C TRP A 298 0.39 16.93 14.52
N CYS A 299 1.19 17.27 13.50
CA CYS A 299 0.85 17.09 12.09
C CYS A 299 0.86 15.62 11.65
N SER A 300 1.60 14.76 12.33
CA SER A 300 1.80 13.36 11.97
C SER A 300 0.60 12.49 12.36
N MET A 301 0.25 11.54 11.50
CA MET A 301 -0.68 10.45 11.84
C MET A 301 -0.01 9.39 12.73
N SER A 302 1.31 9.35 12.73
CA SER A 302 2.16 8.40 13.46
C SER A 302 3.10 9.10 14.44
N PRO A 303 2.60 9.75 15.52
CA PRO A 303 3.45 10.51 16.47
C PRO A 303 4.58 9.68 17.08
N GLY A 304 4.36 8.37 17.30
CA GLY A 304 5.37 7.46 17.85
C GLY A 304 6.59 7.24 16.94
N TYR A 305 6.51 7.57 15.66
CA TYR A 305 7.67 7.59 14.76
C TYR A 305 8.72 8.61 15.20
N TRP A 306 8.29 9.73 15.75
CA TRP A 306 9.12 10.85 16.18
C TRP A 306 9.65 10.72 17.61
N GLU A 307 9.32 9.62 18.30
CA GLU A 307 9.75 9.32 19.68
C GLU A 307 10.92 8.33 19.75
N LYS A 308 11.40 7.91 18.59
CA LYS A 308 12.51 6.94 18.45
C LYS A 308 13.87 7.64 18.30
#